data_53d9b9013a4acda502907a84a198991d
#
_entry.id   53d9b9013a4acda502907a84a198991d
#
_cell.length_a   1.000
_cell.length_b   1.000
_cell.length_c   1.000
_cell.angle_alpha   90.00
_cell.angle_beta   90.00
_cell.angle_gamma   90.00
#
_symmetry.space_group_name_H-M   'P 1'
#
loop_
_entity.id
_entity.type
_entity.pdbx_description
1 polymer ?
#
loop_
_entity_poly.entity_id
_entity_poly.type
_entity_poly.pdbx_seq_one_letter_code
_entity_poly.pdbx_strand_id
1 'polypeptide(L)'
;MAEIRNNFVKSKMNKDLDDRLLSNGEYRDAQNVNVSRSEGEDVGALENILGNKLITSFGLSTIDNLEIIGYLSDDTNNRVFFIATNYTDSSDDTLSNPAPAGSSCYILMSDLKNNTNQILVQGRFLNFSKTHPIYHL
;
A
#
# COMPACT_ATOMS: atom_id res chain seq x y z
N MET A 1 5.81 -42.98 -13.57
CA MET A 1 4.86 -41.99 -14.12
C MET A 1 5.69 -40.89 -14.74
N ALA A 2 5.43 -40.51 -16.00
CA ALA A 2 6.14 -39.40 -16.61
C ALA A 2 5.60 -38.10 -16.00
N GLU A 3 6.47 -37.29 -15.40
CA GLU A 3 6.12 -35.98 -14.87
C GLU A 3 6.03 -34.99 -16.02
N ILE A 4 4.87 -34.35 -16.20
CA ILE A 4 4.69 -33.28 -17.19
C ILE A 4 5.02 -31.98 -16.49
N ARG A 5 6.14 -31.35 -16.85
CA ARG A 5 6.52 -30.02 -16.37
C ARG A 5 6.11 -28.97 -17.41
N ASN A 6 5.25 -28.07 -17.02
CA ASN A 6 4.93 -26.88 -17.82
C ASN A 6 5.88 -25.76 -17.44
N ASN A 7 6.60 -25.25 -18.43
CA ASN A 7 7.55 -24.16 -18.25
C ASN A 7 7.04 -22.91 -19.00
N PHE A 8 6.79 -21.83 -18.28
CA PHE A 8 6.21 -20.60 -18.81
C PHE A 8 7.26 -19.51 -19.14
N VAL A 9 8.48 -19.88 -19.46
CA VAL A 9 9.56 -18.94 -19.79
C VAL A 9 9.18 -17.95 -20.91
N LYS A 10 8.33 -18.33 -21.83
CA LYS A 10 7.84 -17.44 -22.90
C LYS A 10 6.99 -16.29 -22.35
N SER A 11 6.37 -16.45 -21.17
CA SER A 11 5.55 -15.44 -20.51
C SER A 11 4.47 -14.81 -21.41
N LYS A 12 3.94 -15.59 -22.37
CA LYS A 12 2.98 -15.09 -23.35
C LYS A 12 1.57 -15.53 -22.97
N MET A 13 0.69 -14.56 -22.80
CA MET A 13 -0.75 -14.78 -22.65
C MET A 13 -1.44 -14.73 -24.00
N ASN A 14 -2.23 -15.76 -24.31
CA ASN A 14 -2.91 -15.89 -25.60
C ASN A 14 -4.39 -16.21 -25.35
N LYS A 15 -5.21 -15.15 -25.34
CA LYS A 15 -6.65 -15.25 -25.02
C LYS A 15 -7.50 -15.78 -26.18
N ASP A 16 -7.00 -15.67 -27.41
CA ASP A 16 -7.77 -15.93 -28.63
C ASP A 16 -7.70 -17.39 -29.07
N LEU A 17 -6.71 -18.14 -28.59
CA LEU A 17 -6.54 -19.56 -28.93
C LEU A 17 -7.38 -20.46 -28.04
N ASP A 18 -7.90 -21.53 -28.65
CA ASP A 18 -8.47 -22.66 -27.92
C ASP A 18 -7.39 -23.33 -27.04
N ASP A 19 -7.77 -23.79 -25.85
CA ASP A 19 -6.87 -24.41 -24.88
C ASP A 19 -6.04 -25.57 -25.45
N ARG A 20 -6.60 -26.27 -26.46
CA ARG A 20 -5.96 -27.40 -27.13
C ARG A 20 -4.84 -26.99 -28.09
N LEU A 21 -4.84 -25.72 -28.49
CA LEU A 21 -3.90 -25.15 -29.45
C LEU A 21 -2.80 -24.31 -28.78
N LEU A 22 -2.88 -24.15 -27.47
CA LEU A 22 -1.87 -23.42 -26.71
C LEU A 22 -0.53 -24.15 -26.76
N SER A 23 0.50 -23.40 -27.16
CA SER A 23 1.87 -23.94 -27.15
C SER A 23 2.37 -24.11 -25.72
N ASN A 24 3.20 -25.11 -25.48
CA ASN A 24 3.86 -25.27 -24.19
C ASN A 24 4.63 -23.97 -23.84
N GLY A 25 4.39 -23.45 -22.64
CA GLY A 25 4.96 -22.20 -22.16
C GLY A 25 4.13 -20.94 -22.43
N GLU A 26 2.94 -21.10 -23.01
CA GLU A 26 1.92 -20.04 -23.13
C GLU A 26 0.76 -20.36 -22.18
N TYR A 27 0.02 -19.34 -21.76
CA TYR A 27 -1.18 -19.48 -20.92
C TYR A 27 -2.32 -18.62 -21.47
N ARG A 28 -3.55 -19.05 -21.24
CA ARG A 28 -4.74 -18.37 -21.75
C ARG A 28 -5.16 -17.18 -20.93
N ASP A 29 -5.15 -17.32 -19.62
CA ASP A 29 -5.53 -16.26 -18.68
C ASP A 29 -4.75 -16.42 -17.38
N ALA A 30 -4.30 -15.28 -16.85
CA ALA A 30 -3.67 -15.22 -15.55
C ALA A 30 -3.77 -13.79 -15.02
N GLN A 31 -4.05 -13.67 -13.72
CA GLN A 31 -4.11 -12.40 -13.02
C GLN A 31 -3.13 -12.40 -11.85
N ASN A 32 -2.43 -11.29 -11.65
CA ASN A 32 -1.50 -11.12 -10.53
C ASN A 32 -0.43 -12.21 -10.46
N VAL A 33 0.09 -12.63 -11.62
CA VAL A 33 1.17 -13.62 -11.70
C VAL A 33 2.43 -13.00 -12.26
N ASN A 34 3.55 -13.50 -11.80
CA ASN A 34 4.88 -13.26 -12.33
C ASN A 34 5.47 -14.57 -12.80
N VAL A 35 6.30 -14.52 -13.85
CA VAL A 35 7.06 -15.69 -14.29
C VAL A 35 8.47 -15.58 -13.74
N SER A 36 8.86 -16.54 -12.89
CA SER A 36 10.21 -16.58 -12.34
C SER A 36 11.24 -16.70 -13.47
N ARG A 37 12.17 -15.76 -13.49
CA ARG A 37 13.29 -15.70 -14.44
C ARG A 37 14.65 -15.78 -13.74
N SER A 38 14.64 -15.95 -12.40
CA SER A 38 15.88 -16.13 -11.64
C SER A 38 16.52 -17.46 -12.00
N GLU A 39 17.85 -17.51 -11.91
CA GLU A 39 18.59 -18.77 -12.08
C GLU A 39 18.23 -19.73 -10.94
N GLY A 40 17.86 -20.98 -11.28
CA GLY A 40 17.47 -22.01 -10.32
C GLY A 40 16.49 -23.03 -10.89
N GLU A 41 16.03 -23.93 -10.05
CA GLU A 41 15.08 -24.98 -10.46
C GLU A 41 13.68 -24.46 -10.82
N ASP A 42 13.35 -23.24 -10.40
CA ASP A 42 12.02 -22.63 -10.55
C ASP A 42 11.92 -21.70 -11.77
N VAL A 43 12.89 -21.72 -12.68
CA VAL A 43 12.85 -20.91 -13.90
C VAL A 43 11.63 -21.29 -14.74
N GLY A 44 10.79 -20.28 -15.02
CA GLY A 44 9.55 -20.48 -15.78
C GLY A 44 8.36 -20.93 -14.95
N ALA A 45 8.46 -20.97 -13.62
CA ALA A 45 7.32 -21.15 -12.74
C ALA A 45 6.42 -19.93 -12.73
N LEU A 46 5.10 -20.13 -12.64
CA LEU A 46 4.14 -19.08 -12.38
C LEU A 46 4.03 -18.84 -10.88
N GLU A 47 4.36 -17.65 -10.46
CA GLU A 47 4.28 -17.23 -9.07
C GLU A 47 3.22 -16.14 -8.89
N ASN A 48 2.54 -16.13 -7.77
CA ASN A 48 1.65 -15.03 -7.44
C ASN A 48 2.47 -13.79 -7.09
N ILE A 49 2.06 -12.63 -7.62
CA ILE A 49 2.62 -11.36 -7.17
C ILE A 49 2.24 -11.19 -5.70
N LEU A 50 3.24 -10.97 -4.86
CA LEU A 50 3.00 -10.70 -3.44
C LEU A 50 2.12 -9.46 -3.29
N GLY A 51 1.04 -9.62 -2.57
CA GLY A 51 0.17 -8.50 -2.21
C GLY A 51 0.83 -7.56 -1.19
N ASN A 52 0.18 -6.43 -0.95
CA ASN A 52 0.63 -5.49 0.06
C ASN A 52 0.56 -6.14 1.45
N LYS A 53 1.63 -5.98 2.23
CA LYS A 53 1.67 -6.40 3.63
C LYS A 53 1.29 -5.23 4.52
N LEU A 54 0.34 -5.45 5.43
CA LEU A 54 0.06 -4.46 6.47
C LEU A 54 1.29 -4.30 7.36
N ILE A 55 1.84 -3.10 7.42
CA ILE A 55 3.00 -2.77 8.26
C ILE A 55 2.52 -2.44 9.67
N THR A 56 1.51 -1.58 9.78
CA THR A 56 0.99 -1.14 11.07
C THR A 56 -0.41 -0.53 10.94
N SER A 57 -1.17 -0.59 12.05
CA SER A 57 -2.40 0.18 12.22
C SER A 57 -2.24 1.35 13.20
N PHE A 58 -1.04 1.54 13.78
CA PHE A 58 -0.77 2.48 14.89
C PHE A 58 -1.71 2.35 16.10
N GLY A 59 -2.50 1.28 16.18
CA GLY A 59 -3.53 1.12 17.21
C GLY A 59 -4.72 2.08 17.08
N LEU A 60 -4.87 2.74 15.94
CA LEU A 60 -5.89 3.77 15.69
C LEU A 60 -7.15 3.24 15.00
N SER A 61 -7.31 1.94 14.89
CA SER A 61 -8.45 1.29 14.22
C SER A 61 -9.83 1.58 14.85
N THR A 62 -9.83 2.10 16.08
CA THR A 62 -11.06 2.48 16.80
C THR A 62 -11.52 3.91 16.53
N ILE A 63 -10.73 4.68 15.76
CA ILE A 63 -11.06 6.08 15.45
C ILE A 63 -11.84 6.10 14.16
N ASP A 64 -13.10 6.51 14.26
CA ASP A 64 -13.98 6.61 13.13
C ASP A 64 -13.51 7.68 12.13
N ASN A 65 -13.58 7.33 10.85
CA ASN A 65 -13.30 8.24 9.74
C ASN A 65 -11.89 8.86 9.75
N LEU A 66 -10.89 8.19 10.35
CA LEU A 66 -9.50 8.64 10.26
C LEU A 66 -8.99 8.50 8.82
N GLU A 67 -8.39 9.57 8.30
CA GLU A 67 -7.87 9.65 6.94
C GLU A 67 -6.47 10.23 6.93
N ILE A 68 -5.61 9.71 6.07
CA ILE A 68 -4.27 10.23 5.84
C ILE A 68 -4.39 11.37 4.83
N ILE A 69 -4.03 12.59 5.22
CA ILE A 69 -4.10 13.79 4.41
C ILE A 69 -2.74 14.21 3.83
N GLY A 70 -1.67 13.55 4.24
CA GLY A 70 -0.33 13.80 3.73
C GLY A 70 0.68 12.80 4.25
N TYR A 71 1.79 12.69 3.53
CA TYR A 71 2.92 11.85 3.96
C TYR A 71 4.25 12.43 3.50
N LEU A 72 5.32 12.07 4.21
CA LEU A 72 6.71 12.37 3.87
C LEU A 72 7.54 11.10 3.98
N SER A 73 8.34 10.79 2.95
CA SER A 73 9.32 9.71 3.01
C SER A 73 10.71 10.29 3.32
N ASP A 74 11.37 9.73 4.33
CA ASP A 74 12.78 9.96 4.63
C ASP A 74 13.56 8.71 4.21
N ASP A 75 14.00 8.68 2.97
CA ASP A 75 14.69 7.54 2.38
C ASP A 75 16.07 7.32 3.03
N THR A 76 16.69 8.37 3.55
CA THR A 76 17.99 8.28 4.22
C THR A 76 17.92 7.44 5.48
N ASN A 77 16.84 7.58 6.24
CA ASN A 77 16.64 6.88 7.51
C ASN A 77 15.63 5.72 7.40
N ASN A 78 15.10 5.42 6.22
CA ASN A 78 14.05 4.43 5.98
C ASN A 78 12.80 4.68 6.85
N ARG A 79 12.36 5.93 6.91
CA ARG A 79 11.19 6.34 7.69
C ARG A 79 10.12 6.94 6.81
N VAL A 80 8.87 6.72 7.22
CA VAL A 80 7.73 7.37 6.60
C VAL A 80 6.91 8.06 7.69
N PHE A 81 6.61 9.32 7.45
CA PHE A 81 5.75 10.12 8.31
C PHE A 81 4.38 10.24 7.65
N PHE A 82 3.33 10.15 8.45
CA PHE A 82 1.96 10.31 7.99
C PHE A 82 1.28 11.40 8.82
N ILE A 83 0.49 12.20 8.14
CA ILE A 83 -0.39 13.19 8.75
C ILE A 83 -1.80 12.68 8.58
N ALA A 84 -2.51 12.49 9.68
CA ALA A 84 -3.83 11.91 9.68
C ALA A 84 -4.81 12.71 10.54
N THR A 85 -6.06 12.77 10.11
CA THR A 85 -7.14 13.45 10.84
C THR A 85 -8.49 12.79 10.56
N ASN A 86 -9.40 12.86 11.52
CA ASN A 86 -10.81 12.55 11.33
C ASN A 86 -11.68 13.80 11.17
N TYR A 87 -11.07 14.98 11.26
CA TYR A 87 -11.77 16.26 11.19
C TYR A 87 -11.97 16.71 9.74
N THR A 88 -13.17 17.16 9.46
CA THR A 88 -13.52 17.83 8.19
C THR A 88 -14.05 19.21 8.53
N ASP A 89 -13.35 20.23 8.06
CA ASP A 89 -13.84 21.60 8.15
C ASP A 89 -14.84 21.85 7.03
N SER A 90 -16.01 22.35 7.38
CA SER A 90 -17.07 22.71 6.44
C SER A 90 -17.08 24.19 6.10
N SER A 91 -16.24 25.00 6.75
CA SER A 91 -16.13 26.44 6.50
C SER A 91 -15.06 26.71 5.44
N ASP A 92 -15.40 27.51 4.44
CA ASP A 92 -14.49 27.83 3.34
C ASP A 92 -13.31 28.74 3.75
N ASP A 93 -13.43 29.51 4.85
CA ASP A 93 -12.47 30.56 5.15
C ASP A 93 -11.84 30.55 6.54
N THR A 94 -12.36 29.78 7.48
CA THR A 94 -11.83 29.82 8.85
C THR A 94 -11.81 28.42 9.46
N LEU A 95 -10.62 27.86 9.56
CA LEU A 95 -10.39 26.65 10.36
C LEU A 95 -10.69 26.97 11.83
N SER A 96 -11.52 26.14 12.47
CA SER A 96 -11.70 26.20 13.92
C SER A 96 -10.36 25.99 14.60
N ASN A 97 -9.96 26.88 15.48
CA ASN A 97 -8.69 26.78 16.19
C ASN A 97 -8.92 26.80 17.71
N PRO A 98 -8.71 25.70 18.41
CA PRO A 98 -8.41 24.36 17.91
C PRO A 98 -9.63 23.67 17.27
N ALA A 99 -9.41 22.60 16.50
CA ALA A 99 -10.47 21.77 15.94
C ALA A 99 -11.48 21.34 17.01
N PRO A 100 -12.78 21.16 16.67
CA PRO A 100 -13.84 20.86 17.63
C PRO A 100 -13.55 19.66 18.57
N ALA A 101 -14.23 19.61 19.68
CA ALA A 101 -14.15 18.46 20.58
C ALA A 101 -14.56 17.17 19.84
N GLY A 102 -13.81 16.09 20.03
CA GLY A 102 -13.98 14.84 19.29
C GLY A 102 -13.12 14.70 18.05
N SER A 103 -12.52 15.80 17.56
CA SER A 103 -11.54 15.74 16.47
C SER A 103 -10.22 15.15 16.95
N SER A 104 -9.60 14.37 16.08
CA SER A 104 -8.30 13.75 16.34
C SER A 104 -7.37 14.02 15.17
N CYS A 105 -6.25 14.67 15.46
CA CYS A 105 -5.19 14.94 14.48
C CYS A 105 -3.90 14.29 14.97
N TYR A 106 -3.17 13.69 14.05
CA TYR A 106 -1.99 12.89 14.34
C TYR A 106 -0.84 13.22 13.40
N ILE A 107 0.38 13.17 13.94
CA ILE A 107 1.60 12.99 13.18
C ILE A 107 2.18 11.63 13.60
N LEU A 108 2.29 10.72 12.65
CA LEU A 108 2.68 9.33 12.84
C LEU A 108 4.00 9.09 12.14
N MET A 109 4.81 8.19 12.67
CA MET A 109 6.07 7.75 12.06
C MET A 109 6.15 6.23 12.02
N SER A 110 6.52 5.70 10.87
CA SER A 110 6.90 4.29 10.69
C SER A 110 8.38 4.21 10.34
N ASP A 111 9.17 3.55 11.15
CA ASP A 111 10.56 3.21 10.87
C ASP A 111 10.60 1.81 10.26
N LEU A 112 10.82 1.76 8.96
CA LEU A 112 10.79 0.51 8.19
C LEU A 112 12.00 -0.39 8.47
N LYS A 113 13.13 0.20 8.86
CA LYS A 113 14.36 -0.54 9.19
C LYS A 113 14.21 -1.29 10.50
N ASN A 114 13.66 -0.63 11.51
CA ASN A 114 13.53 -1.18 12.85
C ASN A 114 12.14 -1.82 13.10
N ASN A 115 11.25 -1.73 12.12
CA ASN A 115 9.86 -2.16 12.20
C ASN A 115 9.15 -1.58 13.44
N THR A 116 9.41 -0.30 13.72
CA THR A 116 8.81 0.43 14.84
C THR A 116 7.87 1.52 14.35
N ASN A 117 6.78 1.70 15.07
CA ASN A 117 5.73 2.64 14.72
C ASN A 117 5.40 3.50 15.93
N GLN A 118 5.32 4.80 15.73
CA GLN A 118 5.16 5.76 16.81
C GLN A 118 4.15 6.85 16.44
N ILE A 119 3.34 7.25 17.42
CA ILE A 119 2.58 8.48 17.36
C ILE A 119 3.48 9.58 17.90
N LEU A 120 3.94 10.47 17.02
CA LEU A 120 4.84 11.56 17.40
C LEU A 120 4.08 12.69 18.09
N VAL A 121 2.94 13.06 17.51
CA VAL A 121 2.11 14.15 18.03
C VAL A 121 0.64 13.75 17.87
N GLN A 122 -0.15 14.06 18.88
CA GLN A 122 -1.59 13.88 18.88
C GLN A 122 -2.26 15.08 19.52
N GLY A 123 -3.25 15.64 18.87
CA GLY A 123 -4.03 16.70 19.49
C GLY A 123 -4.82 17.55 18.52
N ARG A 124 -5.92 18.13 19.01
CA ARG A 124 -6.80 19.04 18.26
C ARG A 124 -6.08 20.32 17.84
N PHE A 125 -5.05 20.72 18.57
CA PHE A 125 -4.28 21.95 18.30
C PHE A 125 -3.54 21.91 16.97
N LEU A 126 -3.32 20.71 16.39
CA LEU A 126 -2.74 20.56 15.06
C LEU A 126 -3.66 21.09 13.97
N ASN A 127 -4.94 21.13 14.23
CA ASN A 127 -5.97 21.70 13.35
C ASN A 127 -5.94 21.20 11.90
N PHE A 128 -5.54 19.95 11.70
CA PHE A 128 -5.56 19.32 10.38
C PHE A 128 -7.00 19.05 9.94
N SER A 129 -7.30 19.34 8.67
CA SER A 129 -8.61 19.05 8.09
C SER A 129 -8.47 18.24 6.80
N LYS A 130 -9.41 17.33 6.56
CA LYS A 130 -9.49 16.54 5.32
C LYS A 130 -9.70 17.39 4.07
N THR A 131 -10.27 18.57 4.22
CA THR A 131 -10.46 19.53 3.11
C THR A 131 -9.14 20.18 2.66
N HIS A 132 -8.09 20.07 3.47
CA HIS A 132 -6.78 20.67 3.19
C HIS A 132 -5.67 19.60 3.18
N PRO A 133 -5.60 18.77 2.13
CA PRO A 133 -4.55 17.76 2.01
C PRO A 133 -3.17 18.43 1.84
N ILE A 134 -2.15 17.77 2.39
CA ILE A 134 -0.77 18.26 2.39
C ILE A 134 0.01 17.52 1.31
N TYR A 135 0.40 18.20 0.25
CA TYR A 135 1.03 17.61 -0.92
C TYR A 135 2.56 17.76 -0.96
N HIS A 136 3.12 18.72 -0.22
CA HIS A 136 4.55 19.01 -0.23
C HIS A 136 5.05 19.22 1.20
N LEU A 137 5.83 18.28 1.67
CA LEU A 137 6.52 18.31 2.95
C LEU A 137 8.03 18.20 2.74
#